data_1058b96a30b4f3f7912ac829d88149d7
#
_entry.id   1058b96a30b4f3f7912ac829d88149d7
#
_cell.length_a   1.000
_cell.length_b   1.000
_cell.length_c   1.000
_cell.angle_alpha   90.00
_cell.angle_beta   90.00
_cell.angle_gamma   90.00
#
_symmetry.space_group_name_H-M   'P 1'
#
loop_
_entity.id
_entity.type
_entity.pdbx_description
1 polymer ?
#
loop_
_entity_poly.entity_id
_entity_poly.type
_entity_poly.pdbx_seq_one_letter_code
_entity_poly.pdbx_strand_id
1 'polypeptide(L)'
;MQKYRVPINSFQFGEVSPSTLSRIDTPIYASSAQRLENVVVRAEGGAKKRSGLKNIYDFGITRDTSKRMQGKLFPFIFSDDERYIISVENAKVRCFRVVSATSVTLVATLTADVDSAALPFDDDYMHEYTFAQGGDTLFICHHLFMPRMIVRTGLTLSLIHI
;
A
#
# COMPACT_ATOMS: atom_id res chain seq x y z
N MET A 1 -20.89 6.57 -48.31
CA MET A 1 -21.44 6.33 -46.97
C MET A 1 -20.89 7.39 -46.04
N GLN A 2 -21.71 8.30 -45.53
CA GLN A 2 -21.27 9.41 -44.67
C GLN A 2 -21.03 8.87 -43.25
N LYS A 3 -19.78 8.95 -42.77
CA LYS A 3 -19.45 8.52 -41.40
C LYS A 3 -19.95 9.58 -40.42
N TYR A 4 -20.95 9.22 -39.62
CA TYR A 4 -21.42 10.06 -38.52
C TYR A 4 -20.44 9.96 -37.37
N ARG A 5 -19.91 11.08 -36.88
CA ARG A 5 -19.00 11.17 -35.73
C ARG A 5 -19.76 11.79 -34.55
N VAL A 6 -19.91 11.03 -33.49
CA VAL A 6 -20.44 11.55 -32.25
C VAL A 6 -19.25 12.01 -31.39
N PRO A 7 -19.14 13.29 -31.03
CA PRO A 7 -18.09 13.75 -30.13
C PRO A 7 -18.38 13.27 -28.69
N ILE A 8 -17.38 12.68 -28.04
CA ILE A 8 -17.42 12.39 -26.60
C ILE A 8 -16.73 13.56 -25.92
N ASN A 9 -17.48 14.38 -25.19
CA ASN A 9 -16.98 15.61 -24.59
C ASN A 9 -16.55 15.45 -23.13
N SER A 10 -16.92 14.35 -22.48
CA SER A 10 -16.66 14.14 -21.05
C SER A 10 -16.52 12.66 -20.71
N PHE A 11 -15.70 12.36 -19.70
CA PHE A 11 -15.59 11.04 -19.08
C PHE A 11 -15.94 11.11 -17.58
N GLN A 12 -16.76 12.09 -17.20
CA GLN A 12 -17.02 12.46 -15.82
C GLN A 12 -17.59 11.30 -14.98
N PHE A 13 -18.35 10.40 -15.61
CA PHE A 13 -18.91 9.23 -14.91
C PHE A 13 -17.96 8.02 -14.87
N GLY A 14 -16.76 8.15 -15.43
CA GLY A 14 -15.75 7.09 -15.34
C GLY A 14 -16.04 5.88 -16.19
N GLU A 15 -15.73 4.69 -15.66
CA GLU A 15 -15.90 3.41 -16.33
C GLU A 15 -17.28 2.83 -16.07
N VAL A 16 -17.96 2.38 -17.11
CA VAL A 16 -19.30 1.79 -17.02
C VAL A 16 -19.20 0.30 -16.74
N SER A 17 -20.02 -0.19 -15.82
CA SER A 17 -20.14 -1.62 -15.55
C SER A 17 -20.51 -2.41 -16.83
N PRO A 18 -19.93 -3.60 -17.07
CA PRO A 18 -20.27 -4.45 -18.20
C PRO A 18 -21.77 -4.74 -18.34
N SER A 19 -22.50 -4.80 -17.21
CA SER A 19 -23.94 -5.03 -17.19
C SER A 19 -24.77 -3.83 -17.72
N THR A 20 -24.17 -2.64 -17.78
CA THR A 20 -24.84 -1.41 -18.23
C THR A 20 -24.37 -0.91 -19.59
N LEU A 21 -23.44 -1.61 -20.26
CA LEU A 21 -22.90 -1.22 -21.56
C LEU A 21 -23.93 -1.13 -22.67
N SER A 22 -25.04 -1.86 -22.58
CA SER A 22 -26.15 -1.82 -23.54
C SER A 22 -27.18 -0.70 -23.26
N ARG A 23 -27.07 -0.02 -22.12
CA ARG A 23 -28.01 1.02 -21.69
C ARG A 23 -27.65 2.39 -22.26
N ILE A 24 -27.77 2.50 -23.60
CA ILE A 24 -27.52 3.75 -24.34
C ILE A 24 -28.57 4.83 -24.07
N ASP A 25 -29.68 4.47 -23.44
CA ASP A 25 -30.79 5.32 -23.05
C ASP A 25 -30.46 6.21 -21.83
N THR A 26 -29.40 5.89 -21.10
CA THR A 26 -29.06 6.63 -19.88
C THR A 26 -28.16 7.84 -20.21
N PRO A 27 -28.39 9.00 -19.52
CA PRO A 27 -27.52 10.19 -19.69
C PRO A 27 -26.05 9.93 -19.35
N ILE A 28 -25.80 8.96 -18.47
CA ILE A 28 -24.46 8.55 -18.02
C ILE A 28 -23.64 7.96 -19.16
N TYR A 29 -24.31 7.26 -20.10
CA TYR A 29 -23.64 6.55 -21.19
C TYR A 29 -22.77 7.47 -22.06
N ALA A 30 -23.29 8.65 -22.42
CA ALA A 30 -22.60 9.61 -23.29
C ALA A 30 -21.35 10.25 -22.64
N SER A 31 -21.24 10.19 -21.30
CA SER A 31 -20.15 10.77 -20.50
C SER A 31 -19.35 9.72 -19.75
N SER A 32 -19.36 8.49 -20.24
CA SER A 32 -18.66 7.35 -19.66
C SER A 32 -17.72 6.70 -20.67
N ALA A 33 -16.83 5.84 -20.20
CA ALA A 33 -15.98 5.01 -21.04
C ALA A 33 -16.20 3.53 -20.73
N GLN A 34 -15.99 2.68 -21.72
CA GLN A 34 -16.03 1.22 -21.51
C GLN A 34 -14.86 0.73 -20.67
N ARG A 35 -13.69 1.38 -20.78
CA ARG A 35 -12.48 1.03 -20.07
C ARG A 35 -11.60 2.25 -19.86
N LEU A 36 -11.16 2.46 -18.61
CA LEU A 36 -10.26 3.54 -18.22
C LEU A 36 -9.09 2.96 -17.41
N GLU A 37 -7.97 2.71 -18.07
CA GLU A 37 -6.77 2.18 -17.41
C GLU A 37 -5.67 3.24 -17.30
N ASN A 38 -5.06 3.34 -16.13
CA ASN A 38 -3.98 4.29 -15.86
C ASN A 38 -4.34 5.75 -16.14
N VAL A 39 -5.59 6.09 -15.91
CA VAL A 39 -6.17 7.41 -16.18
C VAL A 39 -6.85 7.95 -14.93
N VAL A 40 -6.73 9.25 -14.70
CA VAL A 40 -7.47 10.00 -13.68
C VAL A 40 -8.49 10.88 -14.40
N VAL A 41 -9.75 10.67 -14.09
CA VAL A 41 -10.84 11.51 -14.61
C VAL A 41 -10.87 12.83 -13.84
N ARG A 42 -11.01 13.94 -14.55
CA ARG A 42 -11.12 15.28 -13.96
C ARG A 42 -12.58 15.68 -13.80
N ALA A 43 -12.84 16.50 -12.78
CA ALA A 43 -14.18 17.04 -12.53
C ALA A 43 -14.73 17.82 -13.73
N GLU A 44 -13.86 18.44 -14.53
CA GLU A 44 -14.22 19.19 -15.74
C GLU A 44 -14.57 18.26 -16.92
N GLY A 45 -14.53 16.95 -16.73
CA GLY A 45 -14.90 15.95 -17.75
C GLY A 45 -13.74 15.40 -18.56
N GLY A 46 -12.56 15.99 -18.49
CA GLY A 46 -11.37 15.50 -19.17
C GLY A 46 -10.76 14.28 -18.49
N ALA A 47 -9.88 13.57 -19.19
CA ALA A 47 -9.11 12.47 -18.67
C ALA A 47 -7.61 12.75 -18.78
N LYS A 48 -6.85 12.49 -17.71
CA LYS A 48 -5.40 12.68 -17.66
C LYS A 48 -4.72 11.36 -17.33
N LYS A 49 -3.60 11.06 -17.99
CA LYS A 49 -2.75 9.95 -17.61
C LYS A 49 -2.31 10.11 -16.14
N ARG A 50 -2.44 9.06 -15.35
CA ARG A 50 -1.96 9.10 -13.96
C ARG A 50 -0.45 9.31 -13.92
N SER A 51 0.02 9.90 -12.84
CA SER A 51 1.45 10.05 -12.57
C SER A 51 2.12 8.68 -12.47
N GLY A 52 3.37 8.59 -12.89
CA GLY A 52 4.19 7.40 -12.70
C GLY A 52 4.46 7.14 -11.23
N LEU A 53 4.88 5.92 -10.92
CA LEU A 53 5.39 5.54 -9.61
C LEU A 53 6.92 5.68 -9.63
N LYS A 54 7.47 6.20 -8.53
CA LYS A 54 8.91 6.22 -8.27
C LYS A 54 9.24 5.10 -7.29
N ASN A 55 10.23 4.25 -7.63
CA ASN A 55 10.80 3.34 -6.66
C ASN A 55 11.58 4.16 -5.62
N ILE A 56 11.22 4.02 -4.34
CA ILE A 56 11.83 4.77 -3.23
C ILE A 56 12.89 3.91 -2.52
N TYR A 57 12.68 2.60 -2.48
CA TYR A 57 13.57 1.66 -1.81
C TYR A 57 13.51 0.29 -2.47
N ASP A 58 14.69 -0.32 -2.69
CA ASP A 58 14.79 -1.69 -3.16
C ASP A 58 15.10 -2.62 -1.98
N PHE A 59 14.19 -3.53 -1.72
CA PHE A 59 14.32 -4.50 -0.62
C PHE A 59 15.33 -5.62 -0.95
N GLY A 60 15.77 -5.74 -2.20
CA GLY A 60 16.66 -6.82 -2.65
C GLY A 60 15.99 -8.20 -2.61
N ILE A 61 14.66 -8.25 -2.58
CA ILE A 61 13.89 -9.50 -2.52
C ILE A 61 13.63 -9.99 -3.94
N THR A 62 14.10 -11.20 -4.26
CA THR A 62 13.71 -11.88 -5.49
C THR A 62 12.26 -12.37 -5.35
N ARG A 63 11.42 -12.02 -6.33
CA ARG A 63 10.02 -12.44 -6.32
C ARG A 63 9.91 -13.96 -6.38
N ASP A 64 9.36 -14.55 -5.35
CA ASP A 64 8.91 -15.94 -5.33
C ASP A 64 7.43 -16.01 -5.73
N THR A 65 7.15 -16.63 -6.86
CA THR A 65 5.78 -16.76 -7.40
C THR A 65 4.94 -17.80 -6.65
N SER A 66 5.56 -18.64 -5.84
CA SER A 66 4.87 -19.60 -4.97
C SER A 66 4.28 -18.93 -3.72
N LYS A 67 4.81 -17.76 -3.35
CA LYS A 67 4.37 -17.02 -2.17
C LYS A 67 3.30 -15.99 -2.52
N ARG A 68 2.25 -15.93 -1.71
CA ARG A 68 1.19 -14.94 -1.87
C ARG A 68 1.67 -13.52 -1.60
N MET A 69 2.54 -13.37 -0.59
CA MET A 69 3.07 -12.08 -0.15
C MET A 69 4.43 -12.29 0.52
N GLN A 70 5.45 -11.55 0.09
CA GLN A 70 6.81 -11.65 0.64
C GLN A 70 7.17 -10.52 1.61
N GLY A 71 6.21 -9.66 1.92
CA GLY A 71 6.36 -8.57 2.88
C GLY A 71 5.09 -7.76 3.00
N LYS A 72 4.92 -7.11 4.16
CA LYS A 72 3.76 -6.27 4.45
C LYS A 72 4.22 -4.95 5.03
N LEU A 73 3.63 -3.85 4.54
CA LEU A 73 3.96 -2.51 4.98
C LEU A 73 2.87 -2.00 5.92
N PHE A 74 3.29 -1.41 7.03
CA PHE A 74 2.41 -0.77 8.01
C PHE A 74 2.81 0.69 8.23
N PRO A 75 1.87 1.62 8.22
CA PRO A 75 2.16 2.98 8.65
C PRO A 75 2.33 3.02 10.17
N PHE A 76 3.26 3.83 10.63
CA PHE A 76 3.43 4.17 12.03
C PHE A 76 3.62 5.70 12.13
N ILE A 77 2.64 6.36 12.72
CA ILE A 77 2.59 7.82 12.79
C ILE A 77 2.71 8.23 14.25
N PHE A 78 3.84 8.85 14.60
CA PHE A 78 4.06 9.39 15.93
C PHE A 78 3.59 10.84 16.04
N SER A 79 3.97 11.67 15.05
CA SER A 79 3.55 13.07 14.94
C SER A 79 3.45 13.47 13.48
N ASP A 80 3.06 14.71 13.23
CA ASP A 80 3.00 15.25 11.86
C ASP A 80 4.37 15.29 11.18
N ASP A 81 5.45 15.46 11.95
CA ASP A 81 6.83 15.52 11.46
C ASP A 81 7.56 14.18 11.54
N GLU A 82 7.05 13.24 12.34
CA GLU A 82 7.66 11.93 12.54
C GLU A 82 6.72 10.79 12.11
N ARG A 83 6.91 10.38 10.88
CA ARG A 83 6.15 9.27 10.25
C ARG A 83 7.11 8.21 9.81
N TYR A 84 6.71 6.96 10.03
CA TYR A 84 7.50 5.79 9.69
C TYR A 84 6.66 4.83 8.85
N ILE A 85 7.35 4.02 8.06
CA ILE A 85 6.82 2.85 7.38
C ILE A 85 7.55 1.65 7.94
N ILE A 86 6.81 0.72 8.52
CA ILE A 86 7.34 -0.53 9.03
C ILE A 86 7.13 -1.60 7.96
N SER A 87 8.21 -2.23 7.52
CA SER A 87 8.15 -3.39 6.64
C SER A 87 8.38 -4.64 7.46
N VAL A 88 7.42 -5.54 7.43
CA VAL A 88 7.55 -6.89 8.00
C VAL A 88 7.83 -7.85 6.85
N GLU A 89 8.93 -8.58 6.95
CA GLU A 89 9.43 -9.53 5.97
C GLU A 89 9.73 -10.86 6.66
N ASN A 90 10.13 -11.88 5.91
CA ASN A 90 10.51 -13.17 6.49
C ASN A 90 11.64 -12.98 7.51
N ALA A 91 11.37 -13.33 8.79
CA ALA A 91 12.27 -13.20 9.94
C ALA A 91 12.95 -11.81 10.06
N LYS A 92 12.31 -10.74 9.57
CA LYS A 92 12.90 -9.41 9.56
C LYS A 92 11.85 -8.31 9.63
N VAL A 93 12.19 -7.25 10.33
CA VAL A 93 11.44 -5.99 10.31
C VAL A 93 12.37 -4.86 9.96
N ARG A 94 12.00 -4.04 8.98
CA ARG A 94 12.70 -2.81 8.64
C ARG A 94 11.84 -1.60 8.96
N CYS A 95 12.47 -0.60 9.50
CA CYS A 95 11.84 0.66 9.83
C CYS A 95 12.38 1.77 8.97
N PHE A 96 11.49 2.46 8.27
CA PHE A 96 11.82 3.58 7.40
C PHE A 96 11.19 4.85 7.96
N ARG A 97 12.00 5.88 8.16
CA ARG A 97 11.49 7.24 8.43
C ARG A 97 11.12 7.91 7.11
N VAL A 98 9.94 8.47 7.06
CA VAL A 98 9.48 9.28 5.92
C VAL A 98 10.09 10.68 6.05
N VAL A 99 10.98 11.03 5.14
CA VAL A 99 11.63 12.34 5.10
C VAL A 99 10.85 13.30 4.22
N SER A 100 10.31 12.81 3.13
CA SER A 100 9.48 13.60 2.22
C SER A 100 8.52 12.67 1.44
N ALA A 101 7.64 13.24 0.65
CA ALA A 101 6.73 12.47 -0.21
C ALA A 101 7.44 11.53 -1.21
N THR A 102 8.74 11.73 -1.44
CA THR A 102 9.53 10.96 -2.43
C THR A 102 10.80 10.35 -1.85
N SER A 103 10.99 10.40 -0.53
CA SER A 103 12.22 9.94 0.12
C SER A 103 11.93 9.33 1.49
N VAL A 104 12.52 8.16 1.71
CA VAL A 104 12.54 7.48 3.00
C VAL A 104 13.98 7.15 3.39
N THR A 105 14.25 7.09 4.70
CA THR A 105 15.54 6.67 5.24
C THR A 105 15.34 5.43 6.09
N LEU A 106 16.12 4.37 5.83
CA LEU A 106 16.17 3.19 6.68
C LEU A 106 16.78 3.58 8.03
N VAL A 107 16.02 3.43 9.10
CA VAL A 107 16.42 3.81 10.47
C VAL A 107 16.88 2.59 11.25
N ALA A 108 16.16 1.48 11.11
CA ALA A 108 16.45 0.25 11.85
C ALA A 108 16.12 -1.00 11.02
N THR A 109 16.88 -2.06 11.28
CA THR A 109 16.59 -3.41 10.81
C THR A 109 16.65 -4.34 12.02
N LEU A 110 15.54 -5.00 12.29
CA LEU A 110 15.39 -5.94 13.40
C LEU A 110 15.34 -7.35 12.82
N THR A 111 16.18 -8.25 13.29
CA THR A 111 16.24 -9.67 12.89
C THR A 111 16.00 -10.61 14.06
N ALA A 112 15.97 -10.07 15.27
CA ALA A 112 15.68 -10.78 16.51
C ALA A 112 14.88 -9.87 17.44
N ASP A 113 14.22 -10.47 18.42
CA ASP A 113 13.59 -9.75 19.53
C ASP A 113 14.61 -9.38 20.63
N VAL A 114 14.12 -8.82 21.74
CA VAL A 114 14.98 -8.40 22.86
C VAL A 114 15.71 -9.56 23.55
N ASP A 115 15.15 -10.76 23.44
CA ASP A 115 15.73 -11.99 24.01
C ASP A 115 16.62 -12.71 22.98
N SER A 116 16.95 -12.07 21.88
CA SER A 116 17.73 -12.63 20.77
C SER A 116 17.07 -13.83 20.08
N ALA A 117 15.77 -14.04 20.30
CA ALA A 117 15.00 -15.05 19.58
C ALA A 117 14.68 -14.58 18.16
N ALA A 118 14.64 -15.51 17.20
CA ALA A 118 14.27 -15.22 15.83
C ALA A 118 12.83 -14.70 15.74
N LEU A 119 12.61 -13.74 14.84
CA LEU A 119 11.27 -13.20 14.62
C LEU A 119 10.37 -14.24 13.94
N PRO A 120 9.12 -14.40 14.40
CA PRO A 120 8.21 -15.44 13.92
C PRO A 120 7.54 -15.11 12.59
N PHE A 121 8.01 -14.07 11.91
CA PHE A 121 7.39 -13.62 10.64
C PHE A 121 7.79 -14.56 9.50
N ASP A 122 6.79 -15.11 8.83
CA ASP A 122 6.94 -16.04 7.72
C ASP A 122 6.14 -15.55 6.52
N ASP A 123 6.73 -15.72 5.33
CA ASP A 123 6.10 -15.32 4.05
C ASP A 123 4.80 -16.09 3.76
N ASP A 124 4.66 -17.30 4.27
CA ASP A 124 3.45 -18.10 4.08
C ASP A 124 2.22 -17.49 4.77
N TYR A 125 2.45 -16.82 5.90
CA TYR A 125 1.39 -16.21 6.72
C TYR A 125 1.37 -14.68 6.64
N MET A 126 2.20 -14.07 5.80
CA MET A 126 2.38 -12.61 5.76
C MET A 126 1.07 -11.84 5.54
N HIS A 127 0.13 -12.41 4.81
CA HIS A 127 -1.17 -11.79 4.53
C HIS A 127 -2.12 -11.75 5.74
N GLU A 128 -1.89 -12.63 6.74
CA GLU A 128 -2.77 -12.78 7.91
C GLU A 128 -2.37 -11.87 9.09
N TYR A 129 -1.13 -11.33 9.07
CA TYR A 129 -0.72 -10.39 10.11
C TYR A 129 -1.61 -9.15 10.12
N THR A 130 -2.13 -8.85 11.30
CA THR A 130 -2.87 -7.63 11.58
C THR A 130 -2.06 -6.72 12.47
N PHE A 131 -2.34 -5.44 12.46
CA PHE A 131 -1.63 -4.46 13.26
C PHE A 131 -2.59 -3.45 13.87
N ALA A 132 -2.19 -2.89 15.02
CA ALA A 132 -2.83 -1.76 15.65
C ALA A 132 -1.76 -0.86 16.27
N GLN A 133 -1.94 0.44 16.16
CA GLN A 133 -1.05 1.42 16.79
C GLN A 133 -1.74 2.03 18.01
N GLY A 134 -1.01 2.11 19.13
CA GLY A 134 -1.41 2.84 20.32
C GLY A 134 -0.25 3.70 20.80
N GLY A 135 -0.34 5.02 20.57
CA GLY A 135 0.76 5.94 20.91
C GLY A 135 2.07 5.55 20.23
N ASP A 136 3.12 5.35 21.02
CA ASP A 136 4.47 5.00 20.57
C ASP A 136 4.67 3.51 20.29
N THR A 137 3.59 2.73 20.30
CA THR A 137 3.66 1.27 20.19
C THR A 137 2.83 0.78 19.02
N LEU A 138 3.43 -0.08 18.20
CA LEU A 138 2.77 -0.84 17.15
C LEU A 138 2.65 -2.29 17.58
N PHE A 139 1.44 -2.79 17.66
CA PHE A 139 1.12 -4.19 17.94
C PHE A 139 0.95 -4.94 16.63
N ILE A 140 1.61 -6.09 16.49
CA ILE A 140 1.49 -7.02 15.37
C ILE A 140 0.95 -8.33 15.90
N CYS A 141 -0.21 -8.74 15.40
CA CYS A 141 -0.92 -9.93 15.86
C CYS A 141 -1.11 -10.93 14.73
N HIS A 142 -1.05 -12.20 15.10
CA HIS A 142 -1.34 -13.34 14.24
C HIS A 142 -1.94 -14.47 15.09
N HIS A 143 -2.81 -15.30 14.52
CA HIS A 143 -3.51 -16.33 15.29
C HIS A 143 -2.61 -17.52 15.73
N LEU A 144 -1.49 -17.76 15.02
CA LEU A 144 -0.53 -18.84 15.32
C LEU A 144 0.65 -18.40 16.18
N PHE A 145 0.92 -17.11 16.29
CA PHE A 145 2.10 -16.59 16.96
C PHE A 145 1.72 -15.64 18.10
N MET A 146 2.57 -15.57 19.11
CA MET A 146 2.38 -14.58 20.17
C MET A 146 2.42 -13.16 19.59
N PRO A 147 1.54 -12.26 20.05
CA PRO A 147 1.57 -10.86 19.66
C PRO A 147 2.95 -10.24 19.86
N ARG A 148 3.40 -9.43 18.92
CA ARG A 148 4.65 -8.69 19.00
C ARG A 148 4.37 -7.21 19.10
N MET A 149 5.23 -6.52 19.80
CA MET A 149 5.13 -5.10 20.04
C MET A 149 6.42 -4.42 19.56
N ILE A 150 6.27 -3.40 18.73
CA ILE A 150 7.37 -2.52 18.31
C ILE A 150 7.18 -1.21 19.05
N VAL A 151 8.15 -0.84 19.87
CA VAL A 151 8.12 0.37 20.67
C VAL A 151 9.14 1.38 20.11
N ARG A 152 8.73 2.61 20.00
CA ARG A 152 9.62 3.71 19.68
C ARG A 152 10.33 4.19 20.95
N THR A 153 11.65 4.01 21.00
CA THR A 153 12.50 4.45 22.13
C THR A 153 13.33 5.69 21.80
N GLY A 154 12.91 6.48 20.80
CA GLY A 154 13.62 7.66 20.31
C GLY A 154 13.55 7.72 18.79
N LEU A 155 14.62 8.11 18.12
CA LEU A 155 14.71 8.10 16.66
C LEU A 155 14.87 6.68 16.07
N THR A 156 15.10 5.69 16.92
CA THR A 156 15.19 4.26 16.59
C THR A 156 14.01 3.51 17.18
N LEU A 157 13.71 2.35 16.60
CA LEU A 157 12.66 1.45 17.07
C LEU A 157 13.29 0.20 17.67
N SER A 158 12.70 -0.31 18.76
CA SER A 158 13.04 -1.60 19.31
C SER A 158 11.84 -2.54 19.31
N LEU A 159 12.07 -3.82 18.99
CA LEU A 159 11.03 -4.84 19.04
C LEU A 159 11.03 -5.47 20.43
N ILE A 160 9.88 -5.46 21.07
CA ILE A 160 9.66 -6.08 22.38
C ILE A 160 8.63 -7.20 22.21
N HIS A 161 8.91 -8.31 22.83
CA HIS A 161 8.01 -9.45 22.94
C HIS A 161 6.98 -9.20 24.07
N ILE A 162 5.73 -9.50 23.81
CA ILE A 162 4.68 -9.54 24.85
C ILE A 162 4.41 -11.00 25.21
#